data_e78f90d72d4cf66c6b5c63092713e3ad
#
_entry.id   e78f90d72d4cf66c6b5c63092713e3ad
#
_cell.length_a   1.000
_cell.length_b   1.000
_cell.length_c   1.000
_cell.angle_alpha   90.00
_cell.angle_beta   90.00
_cell.angle_gamma   90.00
#
_symmetry.space_group_name_H-M   'P 1'
#
loop_
_entity.id
_entity.type
_entity.pdbx_description
1 polymer ?
#
loop_
_entity_poly.entity_id
_entity_poly.type
_entity_poly.pdbx_seq_one_letter_code
_entity_poly.pdbx_strand_id
1 'polypeptide(L)'
;MKIENRQQVLLVVTLSLLGLYVANLLVYGPMVKWWDARQSRIKELRQEVKDGKSLIRRESYIRGDWANMRTNALPNDPSQAEQQLLKSFDGWAADSGVNVSSVTPQWQADQGDNNQEDYSTLDCRVEASGNLGSLSRFIYEIESDPTALQLASIELAATDDKGQQLTLGLDVNGLALISPQP
;
A
#
# COMPACT_ATOMS: atom_id res chain seq x y z
N MET A 1 -72.10 53.28 5.50
CA MET A 1 -71.83 51.81 5.45
C MET A 1 -70.80 51.49 4.40
N LYS A 2 -69.52 51.73 4.64
CA LYS A 2 -68.47 51.29 3.68
C LYS A 2 -67.08 51.22 4.30
N ILE A 3 -66.93 51.37 5.56
CA ILE A 3 -65.60 51.41 6.22
C ILE A 3 -65.28 50.07 6.90
N GLU A 4 -66.29 49.34 7.35
CA GLU A 4 -66.11 47.99 8.03
C GLU A 4 -65.61 46.92 7.07
N ASN A 5 -66.07 46.92 5.80
CA ASN A 5 -65.64 45.92 4.85
C ASN A 5 -64.12 46.03 4.49
N ARG A 6 -63.52 47.20 4.55
CA ARG A 6 -62.11 47.38 4.27
C ARG A 6 -61.22 46.85 5.37
N GLN A 7 -61.62 47.05 6.65
CA GLN A 7 -60.89 46.50 7.78
C GLN A 7 -60.94 44.99 7.83
N GLN A 8 -62.14 44.39 7.54
CA GLN A 8 -62.31 42.93 7.49
C GLN A 8 -61.49 42.31 6.37
N VAL A 9 -61.48 42.94 5.19
CA VAL A 9 -60.69 42.46 4.04
C VAL A 9 -59.20 42.53 4.37
N LEU A 10 -58.72 43.62 4.96
CA LEU A 10 -57.31 43.73 5.39
C LEU A 10 -56.92 42.69 6.42
N LEU A 11 -57.81 42.39 7.39
CA LEU A 11 -57.56 41.40 8.41
C LEU A 11 -57.52 39.98 7.81
N VAL A 12 -58.42 39.64 6.88
CA VAL A 12 -58.38 38.36 6.17
C VAL A 12 -57.13 38.21 5.33
N VAL A 13 -56.70 39.27 4.61
CA VAL A 13 -55.50 39.22 3.80
C VAL A 13 -54.24 39.04 4.68
N THR A 14 -54.13 39.76 5.79
CA THR A 14 -52.99 39.60 6.71
C THR A 14 -52.97 38.23 7.37
N LEU A 15 -54.11 37.69 7.79
CA LEU A 15 -54.23 36.35 8.31
C LEU A 15 -53.87 35.27 7.28
N SER A 16 -54.31 35.44 6.04
CA SER A 16 -53.97 34.58 4.93
C SER A 16 -52.47 34.56 4.61
N LEU A 17 -51.85 35.72 4.57
CA LEU A 17 -50.39 35.88 4.36
C LEU A 17 -49.59 35.26 5.53
N LEU A 18 -50.04 35.46 6.76
CA LEU A 18 -49.42 34.86 7.95
C LEU A 18 -49.55 33.32 7.93
N GLY A 19 -50.71 32.83 7.54
CA GLY A 19 -50.95 31.38 7.40
C GLY A 19 -50.09 30.75 6.32
N LEU A 20 -49.90 31.43 5.19
CA LEU A 20 -49.03 30.99 4.10
C LEU A 20 -47.54 31.01 4.48
N TYR A 21 -47.13 32.00 5.27
CA TYR A 21 -45.78 32.07 5.82
C TYR A 21 -45.48 30.94 6.80
N VAL A 22 -46.42 30.66 7.73
CA VAL A 22 -46.28 29.58 8.71
C VAL A 22 -46.31 28.22 8.01
N ALA A 23 -47.17 28.03 7.02
CA ALA A 23 -47.24 26.79 6.23
C ALA A 23 -45.90 26.56 5.47
N ASN A 24 -45.34 27.61 4.89
CA ASN A 24 -44.04 27.56 4.24
C ASN A 24 -42.91 27.13 5.22
N LEU A 25 -42.90 27.72 6.42
CA LEU A 25 -41.87 27.44 7.43
C LEU A 25 -41.98 26.01 8.01
N LEU A 26 -43.20 25.52 8.22
CA LEU A 26 -43.49 24.21 8.84
C LEU A 26 -43.41 23.04 7.85
N VAL A 27 -43.76 23.26 6.58
CA VAL A 27 -43.86 22.17 5.59
C VAL A 27 -42.62 22.11 4.69
N TYR A 28 -42.14 23.23 4.17
CA TYR A 28 -40.97 23.25 3.28
C TYR A 28 -39.64 22.97 4.01
N GLY A 29 -39.46 23.47 5.23
CA GLY A 29 -38.24 23.28 6.00
C GLY A 29 -37.92 21.84 6.31
N PRO A 30 -38.82 21.04 6.86
CA PRO A 30 -38.58 19.64 7.17
C PRO A 30 -38.51 18.76 5.90
N MET A 31 -39.27 19.10 4.85
CA MET A 31 -39.33 18.29 3.62
C MET A 31 -38.01 18.36 2.84
N VAL A 32 -37.37 19.51 2.76
CA VAL A 32 -36.05 19.68 2.13
C VAL A 32 -34.97 18.93 2.95
N LYS A 33 -34.99 19.04 4.28
CA LYS A 33 -34.06 18.30 5.15
C LYS A 33 -34.18 16.78 5.02
N TRP A 34 -35.40 16.29 4.85
CA TRP A 34 -35.66 14.86 4.66
C TRP A 34 -35.14 14.37 3.28
N TRP A 35 -35.22 15.19 2.26
CA TRP A 35 -34.73 14.84 0.94
C TRP A 35 -33.20 14.89 0.86
N ASP A 36 -32.57 15.91 1.46
CA ASP A 36 -31.12 16.01 1.55
C ASP A 36 -30.52 14.86 2.38
N ALA A 37 -31.18 14.46 3.47
CA ALA A 37 -30.75 13.33 4.28
C ALA A 37 -30.82 11.98 3.51
N ARG A 38 -31.82 11.79 2.66
CA ARG A 38 -31.91 10.61 1.80
C ARG A 38 -30.89 10.63 0.68
N GLN A 39 -30.62 11.79 0.11
CA GLN A 39 -29.66 11.93 -0.98
C GLN A 39 -28.22 11.78 -0.50
N SER A 40 -27.91 12.26 0.69
CA SER A 40 -26.60 12.02 1.33
C SER A 40 -26.38 10.55 1.64
N ARG A 41 -27.41 9.86 2.15
CA ARG A 41 -27.35 8.41 2.42
C ARG A 41 -27.11 7.57 1.15
N ILE A 42 -27.76 7.94 0.05
CA ILE A 42 -27.55 7.27 -1.25
C ILE A 42 -26.13 7.53 -1.78
N LYS A 43 -25.59 8.73 -1.61
CA LYS A 43 -24.21 9.06 -1.98
C LYS A 43 -23.19 8.26 -1.14
N GLU A 44 -23.42 8.20 0.17
CA GLU A 44 -22.60 7.44 1.10
C GLU A 44 -22.57 5.95 0.75
N LEU A 45 -23.73 5.33 0.59
CA LEU A 45 -23.84 3.91 0.18
C LEU A 45 -23.20 3.65 -1.20
N ARG A 46 -23.34 4.57 -2.14
CA ARG A 46 -22.67 4.44 -3.44
C ARG A 46 -21.16 4.53 -3.32
N GLN A 47 -20.67 5.37 -2.42
CA GLN A 47 -19.25 5.49 -2.14
C GLN A 47 -18.73 4.20 -1.50
N GLU A 48 -19.42 3.68 -0.48
CA GLU A 48 -19.08 2.40 0.16
C GLU A 48 -19.05 1.23 -0.83
N VAL A 49 -20.04 1.15 -1.73
CA VAL A 49 -20.06 0.11 -2.79
C VAL A 49 -18.90 0.30 -3.77
N LYS A 50 -18.56 1.54 -4.12
CA LYS A 50 -17.43 1.83 -5.00
C LYS A 50 -16.10 1.45 -4.35
N ASP A 51 -15.95 1.78 -3.08
CA ASP A 51 -14.76 1.46 -2.30
C ASP A 51 -14.63 -0.06 -2.08
N GLY A 52 -15.73 -0.73 -1.76
CA GLY A 52 -15.79 -2.20 -1.70
C GLY A 52 -15.43 -2.88 -3.02
N LYS A 53 -15.93 -2.38 -4.15
CA LYS A 53 -15.54 -2.90 -5.48
C LYS A 53 -14.05 -2.66 -5.80
N SER A 54 -13.49 -1.54 -5.33
CA SER A 54 -12.07 -1.26 -5.52
C SER A 54 -11.20 -2.21 -4.69
N LEU A 55 -11.63 -2.56 -3.48
CA LEU A 55 -10.98 -3.54 -2.61
C LEU A 55 -11.01 -4.95 -3.23
N ILE A 56 -12.16 -5.39 -3.75
CA ILE A 56 -12.29 -6.70 -4.42
C ILE A 56 -11.39 -6.79 -5.67
N ARG A 57 -11.26 -5.70 -6.44
CA ARG A 57 -10.32 -5.69 -7.58
C ARG A 57 -8.86 -5.78 -7.14
N ARG A 58 -8.52 -5.09 -6.05
CA ARG A 58 -7.17 -5.17 -5.47
C ARG A 58 -6.89 -6.56 -4.90
N GLU A 59 -7.89 -7.20 -4.31
CA GLU A 59 -7.76 -8.56 -3.79
C GLU A 59 -7.33 -9.56 -4.85
N SER A 60 -7.95 -9.54 -6.04
CA SER A 60 -7.57 -10.45 -7.12
C SER A 60 -6.15 -10.21 -7.64
N TYR A 61 -5.74 -8.93 -7.69
CA TYR A 61 -4.39 -8.54 -8.07
C TYR A 61 -3.37 -8.98 -6.99
N ILE A 62 -3.65 -8.67 -5.73
CA ILE A 62 -2.80 -9.05 -4.59
C ILE A 62 -2.67 -10.57 -4.48
N ARG A 63 -3.75 -11.32 -4.69
CA ARG A 63 -3.70 -12.80 -4.71
C ARG A 63 -2.84 -13.34 -5.85
N GLY A 64 -2.88 -12.70 -7.03
CA GLY A 64 -2.02 -13.06 -8.16
C GLY A 64 -0.55 -12.81 -7.85
N ASP A 65 -0.23 -11.64 -7.33
CA ASP A 65 1.14 -11.29 -6.92
C ASP A 65 1.63 -12.19 -5.80
N TRP A 66 0.79 -12.47 -4.80
CA TRP A 66 1.11 -13.40 -3.71
C TRP A 66 1.38 -14.83 -4.21
N ALA A 67 0.58 -15.31 -5.18
CA ALA A 67 0.81 -16.61 -5.79
C ALA A 67 2.17 -16.67 -6.54
N ASN A 68 2.53 -15.59 -7.24
CA ASN A 68 3.82 -15.47 -7.91
C ASN A 68 4.98 -15.40 -6.90
N MET A 69 4.86 -14.59 -5.86
CA MET A 69 5.85 -14.51 -4.78
C MET A 69 6.03 -15.86 -4.08
N ARG A 70 4.92 -16.56 -3.83
CA ARG A 70 4.94 -17.89 -3.23
C ARG A 70 5.67 -18.93 -4.07
N THR A 71 5.55 -18.84 -5.40
CA THR A 71 6.25 -19.76 -6.31
C THR A 71 7.75 -19.50 -6.36
N ASN A 72 8.14 -18.23 -6.16
CA ASN A 72 9.53 -17.78 -6.24
C ASN A 72 10.16 -17.51 -4.86
N ALA A 73 9.47 -17.87 -3.79
CA ALA A 73 9.97 -17.72 -2.42
C ALA A 73 11.20 -18.60 -2.18
N LEU A 74 12.01 -18.21 -1.22
CA LEU A 74 13.14 -19.00 -0.76
C LEU A 74 12.66 -20.32 -0.13
N PRO A 75 13.51 -21.38 -0.10
CA PRO A 75 13.19 -22.63 0.57
C PRO A 75 12.80 -22.42 2.05
N ASN A 76 11.93 -23.30 2.56
CA ASN A 76 11.48 -23.24 3.96
C ASN A 76 12.59 -23.60 4.96
N ASP A 77 13.61 -24.32 4.53
CA ASP A 77 14.77 -24.67 5.37
C ASP A 77 15.72 -23.48 5.41
N PRO A 78 15.98 -22.89 6.58
CA PRO A 78 16.86 -21.74 6.73
C PRO A 78 18.24 -21.94 6.11
N SER A 79 18.83 -23.11 6.30
CA SER A 79 20.17 -23.42 5.78
C SER A 79 20.18 -23.50 4.25
N GLN A 80 19.12 -24.06 3.65
CA GLN A 80 18.99 -24.12 2.19
C GLN A 80 18.72 -22.74 1.60
N ALA A 81 17.88 -21.93 2.25
CA ALA A 81 17.58 -20.57 1.83
C ALA A 81 18.85 -19.69 1.84
N GLU A 82 19.63 -19.76 2.92
CA GLU A 82 20.92 -19.05 3.00
C GLU A 82 21.90 -19.51 1.93
N GLN A 83 22.07 -20.82 1.75
CA GLN A 83 22.96 -21.36 0.71
C GLN A 83 22.52 -20.93 -0.69
N GLN A 84 21.24 -20.96 -0.98
CA GLN A 84 20.72 -20.54 -2.27
C GLN A 84 20.98 -19.05 -2.49
N LEU A 85 20.72 -18.21 -1.50
CA LEU A 85 20.92 -16.78 -1.58
C LEU A 85 22.40 -16.44 -1.74
N LEU A 86 23.31 -17.03 -0.96
CA LEU A 86 24.75 -16.85 -1.08
C LEU A 86 25.25 -17.25 -2.48
N LYS A 87 24.80 -18.40 -3.01
CA LYS A 87 25.15 -18.83 -4.36
C LYS A 87 24.65 -17.88 -5.44
N SER A 88 23.48 -17.30 -5.25
CA SER A 88 22.95 -16.28 -6.17
C SER A 88 23.80 -15.03 -6.15
N PHE A 89 24.21 -14.53 -4.98
CA PHE A 89 25.11 -13.38 -4.87
C PHE A 89 26.47 -13.63 -5.53
N ASP A 90 27.04 -14.82 -5.37
CA ASP A 90 28.29 -15.18 -6.05
C ASP A 90 28.11 -15.17 -7.57
N GLY A 91 26.97 -15.66 -8.08
CA GLY A 91 26.65 -15.64 -9.50
C GLY A 91 26.53 -14.20 -10.03
N TRP A 92 25.71 -13.38 -9.42
CA TRP A 92 25.51 -11.98 -9.82
C TRP A 92 26.80 -11.15 -9.72
N ALA A 93 27.64 -11.41 -8.71
CA ALA A 93 28.93 -10.78 -8.55
C ALA A 93 29.88 -11.14 -9.70
N ALA A 94 29.93 -12.43 -10.09
CA ALA A 94 30.74 -12.91 -11.21
C ALA A 94 30.28 -12.30 -12.53
N ASP A 95 28.96 -12.27 -12.78
CA ASP A 95 28.37 -11.76 -14.03
C ASP A 95 28.52 -10.25 -14.19
N SER A 96 28.50 -9.50 -13.07
CA SER A 96 28.66 -8.05 -13.07
C SER A 96 30.12 -7.58 -12.94
N GLY A 97 31.02 -8.47 -12.53
CA GLY A 97 32.43 -8.14 -12.28
C GLY A 97 32.62 -7.29 -11.03
N VAL A 98 31.82 -7.51 -10.00
CA VAL A 98 31.87 -6.84 -8.70
C VAL A 98 32.60 -7.74 -7.70
N ASN A 99 33.36 -7.13 -6.79
CA ASN A 99 33.99 -7.84 -5.68
C ASN A 99 33.12 -7.73 -4.42
N VAL A 100 32.44 -8.81 -4.06
CA VAL A 100 31.65 -8.90 -2.82
C VAL A 100 32.61 -9.19 -1.66
N SER A 101 32.64 -8.32 -0.66
CA SER A 101 33.51 -8.42 0.50
C SER A 101 32.84 -9.13 1.69
N SER A 102 31.55 -8.92 1.89
CA SER A 102 30.79 -9.60 2.94
C SER A 102 29.33 -9.80 2.57
N VAL A 103 28.75 -10.91 3.03
CA VAL A 103 27.33 -11.21 2.95
C VAL A 103 26.92 -11.74 4.32
N THR A 104 26.02 -11.01 5.00
CA THR A 104 25.60 -11.33 6.36
C THR A 104 24.10 -11.57 6.40
N PRO A 105 23.64 -12.83 6.35
CA PRO A 105 22.23 -13.16 6.47
C PRO A 105 21.76 -13.07 7.92
N GLN A 106 20.53 -12.58 8.13
CA GLN A 106 19.87 -12.51 9.44
C GLN A 106 18.39 -12.85 9.27
N TRP A 107 17.92 -13.82 10.03
CA TRP A 107 16.52 -14.19 10.05
C TRP A 107 15.72 -13.25 10.96
N GLN A 108 14.67 -12.67 10.42
CA GLN A 108 13.66 -11.98 11.21
C GLN A 108 12.41 -12.85 11.26
N ALA A 109 12.04 -13.27 12.46
CA ALA A 109 10.71 -13.79 12.70
C ALA A 109 9.76 -12.60 12.81
N ASP A 110 8.83 -12.47 11.87
CA ASP A 110 7.82 -11.43 11.95
C ASP A 110 6.89 -11.76 13.13
N GLN A 111 6.95 -10.95 14.18
CA GLN A 111 6.04 -11.03 15.32
C GLN A 111 4.71 -10.38 14.93
N GLY A 112 4.03 -10.99 13.96
CA GLY A 112 2.66 -10.62 13.62
C GLY A 112 1.73 -10.83 14.81
N ASP A 113 0.86 -9.88 15.07
CA ASP A 113 -0.05 -9.78 16.21
C ASP A 113 -1.12 -10.91 16.28
N ASN A 114 -1.09 -11.88 15.38
CA ASN A 114 -1.98 -13.03 15.33
C ASN A 114 -1.20 -14.30 14.96
N ASN A 115 -0.70 -15.03 15.91
CA ASN A 115 -0.32 -16.45 16.01
C ASN A 115 -0.34 -17.37 14.76
N GLN A 116 -0.15 -16.84 13.56
CA GLN A 116 -0.03 -17.56 12.30
C GLN A 116 1.14 -16.96 11.52
N GLU A 117 2.34 -17.43 11.85
CA GLU A 117 3.57 -17.13 11.10
C GLU A 117 3.57 -17.98 9.82
N ASP A 118 2.92 -17.50 8.76
CA ASP A 118 2.92 -18.18 7.48
C ASP A 118 4.20 -17.89 6.65
N TYR A 119 5.05 -16.96 7.12
CA TYR A 119 6.29 -16.55 6.44
C TYR A 119 7.34 -16.03 7.43
N SER A 120 8.60 -16.09 7.01
CA SER A 120 9.72 -15.42 7.65
C SER A 120 10.50 -14.61 6.63
N THR A 121 11.19 -13.58 7.09
CA THR A 121 12.02 -12.74 6.24
C THR A 121 13.48 -13.00 6.53
N LEU A 122 14.25 -13.24 5.47
CA LEU A 122 15.71 -13.34 5.53
C LEU A 122 16.28 -11.99 5.08
N ASP A 123 16.75 -11.21 6.04
CA ASP A 123 17.46 -9.95 5.76
C ASP A 123 18.93 -10.27 5.49
N CYS A 124 19.46 -9.71 4.43
CA CYS A 124 20.84 -9.95 4.04
C CYS A 124 21.55 -8.62 3.78
N ARG A 125 22.57 -8.35 4.60
CA ARG A 125 23.45 -7.20 4.35
C ARG A 125 24.61 -7.65 3.49
N VAL A 126 24.80 -6.94 2.35
CA VAL A 126 25.83 -7.21 1.36
C VAL A 126 26.73 -6.00 1.22
N GLU A 127 28.05 -6.21 1.31
CA GLU A 127 29.03 -5.18 1.01
C GLU A 127 29.81 -5.59 -0.24
N ALA A 128 29.89 -4.69 -1.20
CA ALA A 128 30.51 -4.94 -2.48
C ALA A 128 31.34 -3.74 -2.94
N SER A 129 32.35 -3.96 -3.76
CA SER A 129 33.19 -2.90 -4.31
C SER A 129 33.41 -3.08 -5.80
N GLY A 130 33.48 -1.94 -6.51
CA GLY A 130 33.67 -1.92 -7.95
C GLY A 130 33.54 -0.54 -8.54
N ASN A 131 33.55 -0.45 -9.87
CA ASN A 131 33.22 0.78 -10.57
C ASN A 131 31.70 0.95 -10.69
N LEU A 132 31.21 2.15 -10.97
CA LEU A 132 29.80 2.48 -11.05
C LEU A 132 29.04 1.57 -12.04
N GLY A 133 29.65 1.25 -13.20
CA GLY A 133 28.99 0.41 -14.21
C GLY A 133 28.79 -1.03 -13.73
N SER A 134 29.82 -1.63 -13.09
CA SER A 134 29.73 -2.96 -12.49
C SER A 134 28.72 -3.01 -11.37
N LEU A 135 28.72 -2.04 -10.46
CA LEU A 135 27.76 -1.97 -9.35
C LEU A 135 26.33 -1.77 -9.83
N SER A 136 26.10 -0.93 -10.83
CA SER A 136 24.77 -0.76 -11.43
C SER A 136 24.26 -2.05 -12.06
N ARG A 137 25.15 -2.80 -12.72
CA ARG A 137 24.80 -4.10 -13.28
C ARG A 137 24.47 -5.12 -12.20
N PHE A 138 25.23 -5.13 -11.11
CA PHE A 138 24.98 -6.00 -9.97
C PHE A 138 23.60 -5.77 -9.35
N ILE A 139 23.23 -4.50 -9.12
CA ILE A 139 21.90 -4.14 -8.64
C ILE A 139 20.81 -4.61 -9.62
N TYR A 140 21.05 -4.42 -10.92
CA TYR A 140 20.11 -4.84 -11.95
C TYR A 140 19.90 -6.36 -11.97
N GLU A 141 20.97 -7.17 -11.85
CA GLU A 141 20.89 -8.62 -11.80
C GLU A 141 20.07 -9.09 -10.57
N ILE A 142 20.26 -8.46 -9.40
CA ILE A 142 19.49 -8.75 -8.18
C ILE A 142 18.00 -8.41 -8.38
N GLU A 143 17.67 -7.22 -8.91
CA GLU A 143 16.28 -6.80 -9.11
C GLU A 143 15.56 -7.56 -10.24
N SER A 144 16.33 -8.07 -11.21
CA SER A 144 15.76 -8.83 -12.34
C SER A 144 15.60 -10.32 -12.04
N ASP A 145 16.14 -10.79 -10.93
CA ASP A 145 16.00 -12.19 -10.52
C ASP A 145 14.55 -12.53 -10.16
N PRO A 146 14.03 -13.66 -10.63
CA PRO A 146 12.66 -14.08 -10.32
C PRO A 146 12.42 -14.45 -8.84
N THR A 147 13.48 -14.62 -8.06
CA THR A 147 13.38 -14.91 -6.62
C THR A 147 12.67 -13.76 -5.91
N ALA A 148 11.83 -14.05 -4.93
CA ALA A 148 11.09 -13.03 -4.17
C ALA A 148 12.03 -12.24 -3.23
N LEU A 149 12.89 -11.41 -3.83
CA LEU A 149 13.84 -10.53 -3.17
C LEU A 149 13.39 -9.08 -3.28
N GLN A 150 13.66 -8.29 -2.27
CA GLN A 150 13.39 -6.86 -2.25
C GLN A 150 14.62 -6.11 -1.76
N LEU A 151 15.07 -5.10 -2.50
CA LEU A 151 16.09 -4.16 -2.03
C LEU A 151 15.45 -3.19 -1.04
N ALA A 152 15.92 -3.24 0.21
CA ALA A 152 15.43 -2.38 1.30
C ALA A 152 16.21 -1.06 1.37
N SER A 153 17.54 -1.12 1.21
CA SER A 153 18.40 0.06 1.19
C SER A 153 19.58 -0.10 0.26
N ILE A 154 20.07 1.02 -0.25
CA ILE A 154 21.26 1.12 -1.11
C ILE A 154 22.10 2.26 -0.59
N GLU A 155 23.34 1.96 -0.17
CA GLU A 155 24.32 2.94 0.25
C GLU A 155 25.53 2.89 -0.69
N LEU A 156 25.89 4.02 -1.29
CA LEU A 156 27.02 4.11 -2.21
C LEU A 156 28.02 5.16 -1.70
N ALA A 157 29.25 4.75 -1.50
CA ALA A 157 30.33 5.63 -1.07
C ALA A 157 31.55 5.55 -2.01
N ALA A 158 32.17 6.69 -2.28
CA ALA A 158 33.42 6.71 -3.03
C ALA A 158 34.59 6.32 -2.10
N THR A 159 35.42 5.40 -2.56
CA THR A 159 36.61 4.94 -1.83
C THR A 159 37.85 5.72 -2.25
N ASP A 160 37.83 6.33 -3.44
CA ASP A 160 38.95 7.12 -3.97
C ASP A 160 38.51 8.57 -4.29
N ASP A 161 39.48 9.49 -4.31
CA ASP A 161 39.27 10.92 -4.59
C ASP A 161 38.75 11.19 -6.01
N LYS A 162 38.86 10.21 -6.90
CA LYS A 162 38.45 10.32 -8.30
C LYS A 162 37.07 9.69 -8.57
N GLY A 163 36.49 9.03 -7.58
CA GLY A 163 35.18 8.34 -7.71
C GLY A 163 35.20 7.15 -8.68
N GLN A 164 36.36 6.56 -8.94
CA GLN A 164 36.50 5.41 -9.85
C GLN A 164 36.25 4.08 -9.12
N GLN A 165 36.57 4.04 -7.82
CA GLN A 165 36.31 2.92 -6.94
C GLN A 165 35.22 3.31 -5.94
N LEU A 166 34.15 2.52 -5.91
CA LEU A 166 33.00 2.72 -5.04
C LEU A 166 32.80 1.50 -4.16
N THR A 167 32.33 1.75 -2.95
CA THR A 167 31.80 0.72 -2.04
C THR A 167 30.30 0.83 -2.03
N LEU A 168 29.63 -0.29 -2.17
CA LEU A 168 28.19 -0.46 -2.18
C LEU A 168 27.79 -1.26 -0.97
N GLY A 169 26.90 -0.71 -0.12
CA GLY A 169 26.16 -1.41 0.91
C GLY A 169 24.73 -1.65 0.42
N LEU A 170 24.26 -2.89 0.51
CA LEU A 170 22.90 -3.26 0.17
C LEU A 170 22.25 -3.98 1.35
N ASP A 171 21.00 -3.64 1.66
CA ASP A 171 20.15 -4.46 2.50
C ASP A 171 19.08 -5.10 1.61
N VAL A 172 19.06 -6.42 1.55
CA VAL A 172 18.19 -7.22 0.70
C VAL A 172 17.33 -8.12 1.58
N ASN A 173 16.02 -8.06 1.39
CA ASN A 173 15.06 -8.89 2.12
C ASN A 173 14.56 -10.00 1.21
N GLY A 174 14.67 -11.24 1.65
CA GLY A 174 14.15 -12.42 0.98
C GLY A 174 12.96 -13.00 1.74
N LEU A 175 11.90 -13.37 1.02
CA LEU A 175 10.72 -14.02 1.58
C LEU A 175 10.91 -15.53 1.61
N ALA A 176 10.81 -16.14 2.81
CA ALA A 176 10.70 -17.56 3.00
C ALA A 176 9.33 -17.91 3.59
N LEU A 177 8.66 -18.91 3.02
CA LEU A 177 7.36 -19.36 3.50
C LEU A 177 7.56 -20.46 4.52
N ILE A 178 7.02 -20.30 5.71
CA ILE A 178 7.02 -21.35 6.73
C ILE A 178 5.88 -22.30 6.38
N SER A 179 6.20 -23.55 6.04
CA SER A 179 5.14 -24.57 5.94
C SER A 179 4.66 -24.88 7.34
N PRO A 180 3.35 -24.84 7.63
CA PRO A 180 2.85 -25.35 8.90
C PRO A 180 3.34 -26.78 9.06
N GLN A 181 4.12 -27.05 10.09
CA GLN A 181 4.48 -28.43 10.46
C GLN A 181 3.20 -29.17 10.83
N PRO A 182 2.97 -30.38 10.33
CA PRO A 182 1.79 -31.18 10.61
C PRO A 182 1.69 -31.58 12.09
#